data_4507ec7bdaf76de88718ee406275f8f6
#
_entry.id   4507ec7bdaf76de88718ee406275f8f6
#
_cell.length_a   1.000
_cell.length_b   1.000
_cell.length_c   1.000
_cell.angle_alpha   90.00
_cell.angle_beta   90.00
_cell.angle_gamma   90.00
#
_symmetry.space_group_name_H-M   'P 1'
#
loop_
_entity.id
_entity.type
_entity.pdbx_description
1 polymer ?
#
loop_
_entity_poly.entity_id
_entity_poly.type
_entity_poly.pdbx_seq_one_letter_code
_entity_poly.pdbx_strand_id
1 'polypeptide(L)'
;MYLVRGSLGGAARDGEMRSRVLCDVLYKYTAEGDRRKSIYKHVNNTLGKLLKGAQPKRRSGLEFYTQKLVMAVRLLFDSNAGIRKVYRGVRGELVDLEFYREKQQSREQVQWNSFTSTSMARDAALNFAGGGGVLFVITRDPEHAAAADIHEYSQFPNEQEVLLLPMQVFDVQGVHDRGGHTEIVLREVPHYPAELP
;
A
#
# COMPACT_ATOMS: atom_id res chain seq x y z
N MET A 1 33.23 -39.40 19.43
CA MET A 1 31.83 -38.97 19.45
C MET A 1 31.79 -37.45 19.61
N TYR A 2 31.93 -36.71 18.49
CA TYR A 2 31.90 -35.23 18.48
C TYR A 2 30.51 -34.79 18.14
N LEU A 3 29.80 -34.20 19.09
CA LEU A 3 28.51 -33.56 18.92
C LEU A 3 28.76 -32.20 18.23
N VAL A 4 28.31 -32.11 16.98
CA VAL A 4 28.25 -30.85 16.24
C VAL A 4 27.15 -29.99 16.89
N ARG A 5 27.54 -29.07 17.78
CA ARG A 5 26.75 -27.93 18.21
C ARG A 5 27.00 -26.78 17.24
N GLY A 6 26.26 -26.73 16.16
CA GLY A 6 26.38 -25.63 15.22
C GLY A 6 25.13 -25.55 14.35
N SER A 7 24.32 -24.51 14.54
CA SER A 7 23.47 -23.85 13.55
C SER A 7 22.08 -23.35 13.99
N LEU A 8 21.62 -23.63 15.20
CA LEU A 8 20.36 -23.05 15.67
C LEU A 8 20.47 -21.56 16.03
N GLY A 9 21.67 -21.07 16.34
CA GLY A 9 21.90 -19.65 16.66
C GLY A 9 21.94 -18.72 15.45
N GLY A 10 22.29 -19.21 14.26
CA GLY A 10 22.35 -18.43 13.04
C GLY A 10 20.96 -18.11 12.51
N ALA A 11 20.10 -19.10 12.36
CA ALA A 11 18.75 -18.92 11.83
C ALA A 11 17.87 -18.03 12.73
N ALA A 12 18.00 -18.14 14.05
CA ALA A 12 17.29 -17.28 15.00
C ALA A 12 17.76 -15.82 14.92
N ARG A 13 19.08 -15.58 14.82
CA ARG A 13 19.65 -14.24 14.66
C ARG A 13 19.29 -13.63 13.30
N ASP A 14 19.29 -14.41 12.22
CA ASP A 14 18.86 -13.97 10.91
C ASP A 14 17.38 -13.61 10.88
N GLY A 15 16.52 -14.39 11.54
CA GLY A 15 15.10 -14.08 11.69
C GLY A 15 14.87 -12.79 12.48
N GLU A 16 15.58 -12.60 13.60
CA GLU A 16 15.49 -11.40 14.41
C GLU A 16 16.02 -10.16 13.66
N MET A 17 17.11 -10.28 12.92
CA MET A 17 17.66 -9.19 12.10
C MET A 17 16.72 -8.82 10.95
N ARG A 18 16.13 -9.81 10.27
CA ARG A 18 15.12 -9.57 9.24
C ARG A 18 13.93 -8.83 9.81
N SER A 19 13.40 -9.27 10.95
CA SER A 19 12.30 -8.62 11.65
C SER A 19 12.60 -7.16 11.96
N ARG A 20 13.77 -6.85 12.51
CA ARG A 20 14.19 -5.46 12.82
C ARG A 20 14.28 -4.58 11.56
N VAL A 21 14.84 -5.09 10.47
CA VAL A 21 14.95 -4.35 9.21
C VAL A 21 13.56 -4.06 8.63
N LEU A 22 12.64 -5.01 8.72
CA LEU A 22 11.25 -4.84 8.26
C LEU A 22 10.53 -3.77 9.08
N CYS A 23 10.62 -3.85 10.42
CA CYS A 23 10.05 -2.84 11.31
C CYS A 23 10.58 -1.44 10.99
N ASP A 24 11.89 -1.28 10.83
CA ASP A 24 12.53 0.02 10.55
C ASP A 24 12.06 0.59 9.20
N VAL A 25 11.95 -0.23 8.17
CA VAL A 25 11.49 0.20 6.83
C VAL A 25 10.04 0.65 6.88
N LEU A 26 9.14 -0.13 7.48
CA LEU A 26 7.72 0.19 7.57
C LEU A 26 7.47 1.39 8.48
N TYR A 27 8.11 1.42 9.64
CA TYR A 27 8.03 2.55 10.57
C TYR A 27 8.46 3.87 9.91
N LYS A 28 9.56 3.87 9.15
CA LYS A 28 10.02 5.04 8.40
C LYS A 28 9.09 5.42 7.26
N TYR A 29 8.44 4.45 6.64
CA TYR A 29 7.48 4.71 5.56
C TYR A 29 6.26 5.48 6.09
N THR A 30 5.74 5.08 7.24
CA THR A 30 4.57 5.69 7.88
C THR A 30 4.90 7.00 8.60
N ALA A 31 6.20 7.32 8.79
CA ALA A 31 6.62 8.53 9.46
C ALA A 31 6.13 9.79 8.75
N GLU A 32 5.23 10.51 9.38
CA GLU A 32 4.86 11.87 9.00
C GLU A 32 5.96 12.85 9.44
N GLY A 33 7.02 12.96 8.63
CA GLY A 33 7.95 14.07 8.74
C GLY A 33 7.38 15.34 8.11
N ASP A 34 8.14 16.46 8.16
CA ASP A 34 7.86 17.63 7.33
C ASP A 34 7.36 17.16 5.95
N ARG A 35 6.15 17.62 5.55
CA ARG A 35 5.47 17.19 4.31
C ARG A 35 6.35 17.23 3.06
N ARG A 36 7.44 18.01 3.09
CA ARG A 36 8.48 18.08 2.05
C ARG A 36 9.49 16.94 2.10
N LYS A 37 9.62 16.26 3.24
CA LYS A 37 10.62 15.20 3.50
C LYS A 37 10.02 13.82 3.68
N SER A 38 8.70 13.66 3.54
CA SER A 38 8.06 12.37 3.74
C SER A 38 8.55 11.33 2.73
N ILE A 39 9.05 10.23 3.24
CA ILE A 39 9.66 9.14 2.44
C ILE A 39 8.63 8.57 1.45
N TYR A 40 7.36 8.42 1.86
CA TYR A 40 6.32 7.86 0.99
C TYR A 40 6.13 8.66 -0.31
N LYS A 41 6.23 10.00 -0.27
CA LYS A 41 6.13 10.84 -1.47
C LYS A 41 7.30 10.63 -2.41
N HIS A 42 8.50 10.53 -1.86
CA HIS A 42 9.70 10.31 -2.65
C HIS A 42 9.70 8.92 -3.28
N VAL A 43 9.29 7.89 -2.55
CA VAL A 43 9.12 6.51 -3.05
C VAL A 43 8.12 6.49 -4.20
N ASN A 44 6.92 7.03 -3.99
CA ASN A 44 5.87 7.02 -5.00
C ASN A 44 6.23 7.84 -6.25
N ASN A 45 6.90 8.99 -6.09
CA ASN A 45 7.41 9.76 -7.23
C ASN A 45 8.48 9.01 -8.01
N THR A 46 9.36 8.27 -7.33
CA THR A 46 10.38 7.45 -7.97
C THR A 46 9.77 6.30 -8.77
N LEU A 47 8.80 5.58 -8.16
CA LEU A 47 8.04 4.55 -8.85
C LEU A 47 7.33 5.10 -10.08
N GLY A 48 6.65 6.22 -9.98
CA GLY A 48 5.96 6.85 -11.11
C GLY A 48 6.91 7.21 -12.26
N LYS A 49 8.16 7.57 -11.97
CA LYS A 49 9.19 7.81 -13.01
C LYS A 49 9.67 6.51 -13.65
N LEU A 50 9.94 5.48 -12.84
CA LEU A 50 10.39 4.17 -13.32
C LEU A 50 9.35 3.52 -14.22
N LEU A 51 8.07 3.56 -13.83
CA LEU A 51 6.96 3.02 -14.63
C LEU A 51 6.75 3.77 -15.96
N LYS A 52 7.20 5.02 -16.06
CA LYS A 52 7.23 5.79 -17.32
C LYS A 52 8.48 5.56 -18.16
N GLY A 53 9.30 4.57 -17.83
CA GLY A 53 10.52 4.20 -18.57
C GLY A 53 11.73 5.09 -18.30
N ALA A 54 11.71 5.91 -17.25
CA ALA A 54 12.89 6.67 -16.85
C ALA A 54 13.97 5.71 -16.36
N GLN A 55 15.15 5.75 -17.01
CA GLN A 55 16.31 4.99 -16.55
C GLN A 55 16.94 5.72 -15.35
N PRO A 56 17.15 5.04 -14.22
CA PRO A 56 17.85 5.65 -13.09
C PRO A 56 19.30 5.92 -13.47
N LYS A 57 19.73 7.18 -13.39
CA LYS A 57 21.11 7.59 -13.71
C LYS A 57 22.16 7.00 -12.75
N ARG A 58 21.74 6.54 -11.59
CA ARG A 58 22.53 5.86 -10.55
C ARG A 58 21.56 5.19 -9.58
N ARG A 59 21.84 3.99 -9.07
CA ARG A 59 21.06 3.39 -7.98
C ARG A 59 21.08 4.35 -6.78
N SER A 60 19.98 5.00 -6.54
CA SER A 60 19.83 5.90 -5.40
C SER A 60 19.50 5.09 -4.14
N GLY A 61 19.82 5.62 -2.97
CA GLY A 61 19.37 5.01 -1.71
C GLY A 61 17.85 4.81 -1.63
N LEU A 62 17.11 5.61 -2.39
CA LEU A 62 15.65 5.54 -2.47
C LEU A 62 15.16 4.30 -3.25
N GLU A 63 15.84 3.88 -4.31
CA GLU A 63 15.53 2.64 -5.04
C GLU A 63 15.76 1.43 -4.14
N PHE A 64 16.86 1.43 -3.43
CA PHE A 64 17.15 0.38 -2.45
C PHE A 64 16.11 0.34 -1.32
N TYR A 65 15.68 1.49 -0.83
CA TYR A 65 14.61 1.60 0.15
C TYR A 65 13.29 1.05 -0.42
N THR A 66 12.93 1.42 -1.65
CA THR A 66 11.72 0.95 -2.33
C THR A 66 11.71 -0.58 -2.48
N GLN A 67 12.84 -1.18 -2.87
CA GLN A 67 12.98 -2.63 -2.94
C GLN A 67 12.76 -3.29 -1.57
N LYS A 68 13.36 -2.73 -0.51
CA LYS A 68 13.15 -3.22 0.85
C LYS A 68 11.69 -3.10 1.29
N LEU A 69 11.00 -2.01 0.92
CA LEU A 69 9.59 -1.83 1.24
C LEU A 69 8.71 -2.86 0.52
N VAL A 70 8.96 -3.12 -0.77
CA VAL A 70 8.27 -4.21 -1.50
C VAL A 70 8.49 -5.55 -0.82
N MET A 71 9.74 -5.86 -0.44
CA MET A 71 10.05 -7.12 0.27
C MET A 71 9.34 -7.18 1.63
N ALA A 72 9.31 -6.08 2.39
CA ALA A 72 8.65 -6.01 3.68
C ALA A 72 7.15 -6.31 3.55
N VAL A 73 6.47 -5.66 2.61
CA VAL A 73 5.05 -5.88 2.34
C VAL A 73 4.80 -7.33 1.92
N ARG A 74 5.63 -7.89 1.02
CA ARG A 74 5.50 -9.29 0.57
C ARG A 74 5.67 -10.30 1.71
N LEU A 75 6.60 -10.07 2.63
CA LEU A 75 6.82 -10.97 3.78
C LEU A 75 5.67 -10.95 4.79
N LEU A 76 4.84 -9.89 4.75
CA LEU A 76 3.66 -9.76 5.60
C LEU A 76 2.36 -10.18 4.89
N PHE A 77 2.42 -10.72 3.66
CA PHE A 77 1.20 -11.12 2.92
C PHE A 77 0.36 -12.15 3.68
N ASP A 78 0.98 -13.07 4.38
CA ASP A 78 0.28 -14.10 5.17
C ASP A 78 -0.53 -13.49 6.34
N SER A 79 -0.18 -12.27 6.80
CA SER A 79 -0.92 -11.55 7.84
C SER A 79 -2.27 -11.00 7.36
N ASN A 80 -2.54 -11.02 6.05
CA ASN A 80 -3.75 -10.49 5.44
C ASN A 80 -4.92 -11.49 5.35
N ALA A 81 -4.73 -12.71 5.84
CA ALA A 81 -5.76 -13.73 5.80
C ALA A 81 -7.06 -13.20 6.45
N GLY A 82 -8.08 -12.97 5.61
CA GLY A 82 -9.38 -12.48 6.05
C GLY A 82 -9.67 -10.99 5.82
N ILE A 83 -8.70 -10.14 5.46
CA ILE A 83 -8.97 -8.72 5.16
C ILE A 83 -9.64 -8.60 3.79
N ARG A 84 -10.98 -8.53 3.80
CA ARG A 84 -11.78 -8.46 2.57
C ARG A 84 -12.18 -7.04 2.18
N LYS A 85 -12.06 -6.07 3.07
CA LYS A 85 -12.47 -4.69 2.82
C LYS A 85 -11.52 -3.72 3.49
N VAL A 86 -11.08 -2.72 2.72
CA VAL A 86 -10.27 -1.60 3.20
C VAL A 86 -10.81 -0.29 2.67
N TYR A 87 -10.43 0.80 3.29
CA TYR A 87 -10.90 2.15 3.00
C TYR A 87 -9.74 3.10 2.78
N ARG A 88 -9.93 4.07 1.89
CA ARG A 88 -8.97 5.15 1.70
C ARG A 88 -9.70 6.48 1.59
N GLY A 89 -9.40 7.41 2.47
CA GLY A 89 -9.88 8.78 2.40
C GLY A 89 -8.93 9.66 1.59
N VAL A 90 -9.47 10.48 0.72
CA VAL A 90 -8.72 11.45 -0.08
C VAL A 90 -9.51 12.75 -0.15
N ARG A 91 -8.84 13.90 -0.04
CA ARG A 91 -9.49 15.20 -0.22
C ARG A 91 -10.09 15.30 -1.62
N GLY A 92 -11.30 15.86 -1.72
CA GLY A 92 -12.08 15.89 -2.97
C GLY A 92 -11.37 16.52 -4.14
N GLU A 93 -10.63 17.62 -3.89
CA GLU A 93 -9.86 18.32 -4.91
C GLU A 93 -8.71 17.52 -5.54
N LEU A 94 -8.35 16.39 -4.94
CA LEU A 94 -7.28 15.50 -5.43
C LEU A 94 -7.80 14.32 -6.24
N VAL A 95 -9.13 14.19 -6.39
CA VAL A 95 -9.76 13.04 -7.08
C VAL A 95 -10.58 13.54 -8.26
N ASP A 96 -10.26 13.04 -9.43
CA ASP A 96 -11.06 13.25 -10.63
C ASP A 96 -12.27 12.29 -10.60
N LEU A 97 -13.42 12.78 -10.14
CA LEU A 97 -14.65 11.99 -10.03
C LEU A 97 -15.20 11.59 -11.41
N GLU A 98 -15.01 12.46 -12.43
CA GLU A 98 -15.51 12.18 -13.78
C GLU A 98 -14.74 11.00 -14.38
N PHE A 99 -13.42 10.95 -14.20
CA PHE A 99 -12.61 9.81 -14.59
C PHE A 99 -13.17 8.49 -14.03
N TYR A 100 -13.54 8.44 -12.75
CA TYR A 100 -14.10 7.21 -12.16
C TYR A 100 -15.50 6.88 -12.68
N ARG A 101 -16.34 7.88 -12.98
CA ARG A 101 -17.65 7.68 -13.61
C ARG A 101 -17.52 7.12 -15.01
N GLU A 102 -16.61 7.67 -15.81
CA GLU A 102 -16.30 7.17 -17.16
C GLU A 102 -15.83 5.72 -17.11
N LYS A 103 -14.91 5.38 -16.20
CA LYS A 103 -14.42 4.00 -16.02
C LYS A 103 -15.52 3.04 -15.57
N GLN A 104 -16.44 3.49 -14.72
CA GLN A 104 -17.62 2.70 -14.36
C GLN A 104 -18.52 2.43 -15.55
N GLN A 105 -18.79 3.44 -16.39
CA GLN A 105 -19.67 3.33 -17.56
C GLN A 105 -19.03 2.46 -18.66
N SER A 106 -17.75 2.67 -18.96
CA SER A 106 -17.01 1.92 -19.99
C SER A 106 -16.64 0.51 -19.53
N ARG A 107 -16.77 0.19 -18.23
CA ARG A 107 -16.28 -1.05 -17.60
C ARG A 107 -14.77 -1.26 -17.77
N GLU A 108 -14.04 -0.18 -17.94
CA GLU A 108 -12.59 -0.22 -17.98
C GLU A 108 -12.01 -0.21 -16.58
N GLN A 109 -10.90 -0.90 -16.42
CA GLN A 109 -10.19 -1.00 -15.15
C GLN A 109 -9.39 0.26 -14.86
N VAL A 110 -9.20 0.54 -13.56
CA VAL A 110 -8.28 1.57 -13.09
C VAL A 110 -7.07 0.93 -12.44
N GLN A 111 -5.88 1.51 -12.67
CA GLN A 111 -4.65 1.01 -12.10
C GLN A 111 -4.03 2.07 -11.19
N TRP A 112 -3.67 1.66 -9.97
CA TRP A 112 -2.94 2.49 -9.03
C TRP A 112 -1.46 2.11 -9.01
N ASN A 113 -0.62 2.99 -9.50
CA ASN A 113 0.80 2.74 -9.76
C ASN A 113 1.73 3.05 -8.57
N SER A 114 1.17 3.36 -7.41
CA SER A 114 1.93 3.73 -6.21
C SER A 114 1.60 2.82 -5.04
N PHE A 115 2.50 2.74 -4.07
CA PHE A 115 2.11 2.25 -2.75
C PHE A 115 0.94 3.06 -2.25
N THR A 116 -0.08 2.36 -1.78
CA THR A 116 -1.32 3.00 -1.38
C THR A 116 -1.68 2.62 0.04
N SER A 117 -1.64 3.60 0.92
CA SER A 117 -2.10 3.48 2.29
C SER A 117 -3.62 3.43 2.32
N THR A 118 -4.15 2.42 3.00
CA THR A 118 -5.57 2.21 3.26
C THR A 118 -5.76 1.86 4.73
N SER A 119 -6.99 1.80 5.20
CA SER A 119 -7.32 1.49 6.59
C SER A 119 -8.42 0.42 6.66
N MET A 120 -8.36 -0.46 7.63
CA MET A 120 -9.48 -1.33 7.99
C MET A 120 -10.59 -0.55 8.71
N ALA A 121 -10.26 0.59 9.33
CA ALA A 121 -11.20 1.46 10.02
C ALA A 121 -11.78 2.51 9.05
N ARG A 122 -13.07 2.39 8.73
CA ARG A 122 -13.78 3.33 7.85
C ARG A 122 -13.69 4.77 8.34
N ASP A 123 -13.85 4.98 9.65
CA ASP A 123 -13.85 6.31 10.25
C ASP A 123 -12.48 6.99 10.18
N ALA A 124 -11.40 6.22 10.34
CA ALA A 124 -10.05 6.73 10.12
C ALA A 124 -9.89 7.25 8.68
N ALA A 125 -10.32 6.47 7.69
CA ALA A 125 -10.29 6.89 6.29
C ALA A 125 -11.15 8.14 6.02
N LEU A 126 -12.36 8.22 6.61
CA LEU A 126 -13.21 9.41 6.48
C LEU A 126 -12.57 10.66 7.08
N ASN A 127 -11.86 10.54 8.19
CA ASN A 127 -11.12 11.67 8.78
C ASN A 127 -10.05 12.22 7.82
N PHE A 128 -9.38 11.35 7.05
CA PHE A 128 -8.44 11.78 6.01
C PHE A 128 -9.14 12.45 4.81
N ALA A 129 -10.33 11.99 4.46
CA ALA A 129 -11.12 12.60 3.37
C ALA A 129 -11.51 14.04 3.71
N GLY A 130 -11.89 14.29 4.96
CA GLY A 130 -12.44 15.57 5.38
C GLY A 130 -13.83 15.83 4.80
N GLY A 131 -14.42 16.98 5.12
CA GLY A 131 -15.71 17.39 4.57
C GLY A 131 -15.65 17.57 3.04
N GLY A 132 -16.59 16.97 2.32
CA GLY A 132 -16.61 16.99 0.85
C GLY A 132 -15.55 16.14 0.17
N GLY A 133 -14.85 15.30 0.92
CA GLY A 133 -13.81 14.43 0.39
C GLY A 133 -14.36 13.16 -0.29
N VAL A 134 -13.45 12.30 -0.70
CA VAL A 134 -13.75 11.02 -1.36
C VAL A 134 -13.32 9.87 -0.47
N LEU A 135 -14.22 8.92 -0.27
CA LEU A 135 -13.95 7.64 0.37
C LEU A 135 -13.92 6.53 -0.67
N PHE A 136 -12.77 5.95 -0.90
CA PHE A 136 -12.67 4.70 -1.63
C PHE A 136 -13.03 3.54 -0.71
N VAL A 137 -13.98 2.73 -1.13
CA VAL A 137 -14.39 1.48 -0.47
C VAL A 137 -13.92 0.34 -1.34
N ILE A 138 -12.90 -0.39 -0.88
CA ILE A 138 -12.19 -1.37 -1.69
C ILE A 138 -12.50 -2.77 -1.19
N THR A 139 -13.17 -3.57 -2.02
CA THR A 139 -13.35 -5.00 -1.77
C THR A 139 -12.17 -5.75 -2.36
N ARG A 140 -11.58 -6.64 -1.56
CA ARG A 140 -10.36 -7.37 -1.87
C ARG A 140 -10.59 -8.86 -1.90
N ASP A 141 -9.80 -9.56 -2.69
CA ASP A 141 -9.67 -11.02 -2.62
C ASP A 141 -8.43 -11.35 -1.77
N PRO A 142 -8.61 -11.86 -0.53
CA PRO A 142 -7.50 -12.12 0.36
C PRO A 142 -6.53 -13.20 -0.14
N GLU A 143 -6.96 -14.08 -1.05
CA GLU A 143 -6.10 -15.12 -1.62
C GLU A 143 -5.13 -14.58 -2.68
N HIS A 144 -5.46 -13.40 -3.25
CA HIS A 144 -4.70 -12.79 -4.33
C HIS A 144 -4.20 -11.37 -4.00
N ALA A 145 -4.35 -10.97 -2.76
CA ALA A 145 -4.13 -9.61 -2.35
C ALA A 145 -2.64 -9.24 -2.23
N ALA A 146 -2.19 -8.32 -3.07
CA ALA A 146 -0.85 -7.74 -2.98
C ALA A 146 -0.82 -6.57 -1.99
N ALA A 147 -1.01 -6.85 -0.71
CA ALA A 147 -1.02 -5.87 0.37
C ALA A 147 -0.53 -6.48 1.69
N ALA A 148 -0.28 -5.64 2.68
CA ALA A 148 0.06 -6.08 4.02
C ALA A 148 -0.62 -5.22 5.08
N ASP A 149 -1.11 -5.86 6.13
CA ASP A 149 -1.44 -5.21 7.38
C ASP A 149 -0.14 -4.79 8.05
N ILE A 150 0.04 -3.48 8.21
CA ILE A 150 1.26 -2.89 8.76
C ILE A 150 1.00 -2.09 10.04
N HIS A 151 -0.21 -2.20 10.63
CA HIS A 151 -0.59 -1.37 11.76
C HIS A 151 0.34 -1.52 12.97
N GLU A 152 0.84 -2.73 13.24
CA GLU A 152 1.81 -2.98 14.32
C GLU A 152 3.19 -2.37 14.07
N TYR A 153 3.51 -2.05 12.81
CA TYR A 153 4.79 -1.45 12.40
C TYR A 153 4.67 0.05 12.11
N SER A 154 3.45 0.59 12.16
CA SER A 154 3.15 1.98 11.85
C SER A 154 3.43 2.90 13.04
N GLN A 155 3.77 4.16 12.77
CA GLN A 155 3.76 5.22 13.79
C GLN A 155 2.36 5.53 14.31
N PHE A 156 1.32 5.13 13.58
CA PHE A 156 -0.09 5.39 13.85
C PHE A 156 -0.92 4.09 13.90
N PRO A 157 -0.72 3.23 14.92
CA PRO A 157 -1.39 1.92 15.00
C PRO A 157 -2.92 2.01 14.95
N ASN A 158 -3.49 3.09 15.48
CA ASN A 158 -4.94 3.32 15.52
C ASN A 158 -5.55 3.53 14.12
N GLU A 159 -4.74 3.82 13.11
CA GLU A 159 -5.21 3.94 11.72
C GLU A 159 -5.49 2.58 11.08
N GLN A 160 -5.08 1.48 11.73
CA GLN A 160 -5.26 0.10 11.22
C GLN A 160 -4.82 -0.01 9.75
N GLU A 161 -3.61 0.46 9.48
CA GLU A 161 -3.13 0.64 8.12
C GLU A 161 -2.88 -0.69 7.41
N VAL A 162 -3.44 -0.78 6.20
CA VAL A 162 -3.14 -1.83 5.21
C VAL A 162 -2.49 -1.17 4.01
N LEU A 163 -1.26 -1.55 3.72
CA LEU A 163 -0.47 -0.99 2.62
C LEU A 163 -0.60 -1.86 1.37
N LEU A 164 -1.21 -1.31 0.32
CA LEU A 164 -1.29 -1.95 -1.00
C LEU A 164 0.02 -1.74 -1.75
N LEU A 165 0.48 -2.79 -2.45
CA LEU A 165 1.60 -2.68 -3.38
C LEU A 165 1.24 -1.81 -4.59
N PRO A 166 2.23 -1.27 -5.30
CA PRO A 166 2.01 -0.61 -6.59
C PRO A 166 1.39 -1.54 -7.63
N MET A 167 0.81 -0.92 -8.66
CA MET A 167 0.21 -1.59 -9.84
C MET A 167 -1.06 -2.39 -9.53
N GLN A 168 -1.74 -2.09 -8.44
CA GLN A 168 -3.05 -2.69 -8.17
C GLN A 168 -4.07 -2.26 -9.21
N VAL A 169 -4.87 -3.21 -9.67
CA VAL A 169 -5.92 -3.03 -10.67
C VAL A 169 -7.29 -3.21 -10.02
N PHE A 170 -8.23 -2.35 -10.39
CA PHE A 170 -9.56 -2.35 -9.83
C PHE A 170 -10.64 -2.18 -10.90
N ASP A 171 -11.77 -2.86 -10.71
CA ASP A 171 -13.03 -2.54 -11.36
C ASP A 171 -13.75 -1.45 -10.55
N VAL A 172 -14.27 -0.42 -11.21
CA VAL A 172 -15.11 0.59 -10.58
C VAL A 172 -16.54 0.07 -10.51
N GLN A 173 -17.00 -0.25 -9.31
CA GLN A 173 -18.35 -0.79 -9.07
C GLN A 173 -19.40 0.29 -8.93
N GLY A 174 -19.02 1.48 -8.44
CA GLY A 174 -19.96 2.58 -8.23
C GLY A 174 -19.29 3.87 -7.79
N VAL A 175 -19.96 4.99 -8.09
CA VAL A 175 -19.64 6.33 -7.59
C VAL A 175 -20.92 6.92 -6.99
N HIS A 176 -20.93 7.16 -5.69
CA HIS A 176 -22.14 7.52 -4.94
C HIS A 176 -21.92 8.77 -4.11
N ASP A 177 -22.81 9.74 -4.23
CA ASP A 177 -22.87 10.89 -3.32
C ASP A 177 -23.57 10.44 -2.01
N ARG A 178 -22.93 10.77 -0.87
CA ARG A 178 -23.45 10.47 0.48
C ARG A 178 -23.81 11.73 1.27
N GLY A 179 -23.95 12.87 0.59
CA GLY A 179 -24.36 14.15 1.19
C GLY A 179 -23.27 14.87 2.00
N GLY A 180 -22.19 14.21 2.37
CA GLY A 180 -21.06 14.81 3.09
C GLY A 180 -19.71 14.38 2.53
N HIS A 181 -19.71 13.37 1.67
CA HIS A 181 -18.56 12.86 0.95
C HIS A 181 -19.04 12.03 -0.26
N THR A 182 -18.14 11.77 -1.21
CA THR A 182 -18.41 10.83 -2.30
C THR A 182 -17.77 9.48 -2.00
N GLU A 183 -18.52 8.39 -2.15
CA GLU A 183 -17.97 7.03 -2.10
C GLU A 183 -17.68 6.52 -3.51
N ILE A 184 -16.46 6.03 -3.73
CA ILE A 184 -16.07 5.28 -4.91
C ILE A 184 -15.86 3.83 -4.49
N VAL A 185 -16.69 2.93 -5.00
CA VAL A 185 -16.63 1.50 -4.68
C VAL A 185 -15.76 0.80 -5.72
N LEU A 186 -14.69 0.19 -5.26
CA LEU A 186 -13.73 -0.55 -6.07
C LEU A 186 -13.73 -2.03 -5.69
N ARG A 187 -13.54 -2.88 -6.69
CA ARG A 187 -13.23 -4.30 -6.50
C ARG A 187 -11.83 -4.57 -7.04
N GLU A 188 -10.95 -5.08 -6.18
CA GLU A 188 -9.61 -5.52 -6.58
C GLU A 188 -9.74 -6.64 -7.61
N VAL A 189 -9.01 -6.51 -8.72
CA VAL A 189 -8.90 -7.54 -9.74
C VAL A 189 -7.62 -8.29 -9.48
N PRO A 190 -7.65 -9.63 -9.29
CA PRO A 190 -6.44 -10.40 -9.13
C PRO A 190 -5.51 -10.15 -10.32
N HIS A 191 -4.43 -9.48 -10.06
CA HIS A 191 -3.40 -9.23 -11.05
C HIS A 191 -2.07 -9.66 -10.46
N TYR A 192 -1.51 -10.73 -11.02
CA TYR A 192 -0.12 -11.04 -10.76
C TYR A 192 0.73 -10.20 -11.71
N PRO A 193 1.38 -9.14 -11.25
CA PRO A 193 2.40 -8.54 -12.09
C PRO A 193 3.43 -9.64 -12.36
N ALA A 194 3.54 -10.03 -13.62
CA ALA A 194 4.68 -10.81 -14.06
C ALA A 194 5.91 -10.02 -13.63
N GLU A 195 6.58 -10.51 -12.59
CA GLU A 195 7.84 -10.02 -12.04
C GLU A 195 7.99 -8.49 -12.05
N LEU A 196 7.96 -7.88 -10.85
CA LEU A 196 8.45 -6.49 -10.72
C LEU A 196 9.91 -6.48 -11.15
N PRO A 197 10.31 -5.54 -12.00
CA PRO A 197 11.67 -5.45 -12.52
C PRO A 197 12.73 -5.28 -11.41
#